data_4b13cb30a109095ad6f997d9c1382fee
#
_entry.id   4b13cb30a109095ad6f997d9c1382fee
#
_cell.length_a   1.000
_cell.length_b   1.000
_cell.length_c   1.000
_cell.angle_alpha   90.00
_cell.angle_beta   90.00
_cell.angle_gamma   90.00
#
_symmetry.space_group_name_H-M   'P 1'
#
loop_
_entity.id
_entity.type
_entity.pdbx_description
1 polymer ?
#
loop_
_entity_poly.entity_id
_entity_poly.type
_entity_poly.pdbx_seq_one_letter_code
_entity_poly.pdbx_strand_id
1 'polypeptide(L)'
;MHSNKKYRGRVKKKNQQLAFEPIDFGNLLNGTSDYGTAAGQVSCNISGPRRFKAGAIRDHVLGFRGVNGRGEIIKSGGVVVKNVTGYDLSKLICGSYGTLVALTEITFKVLPAPEESKTLVIHNKKLEFALDILDKAIGSSNDISGAVYLPKEPKVNGCVMDIEKTFKLNDLKDGGSLTAIRIEGSKNSVDQRLENLVDELKLQNSSISILEINQSEIFWNKIKNLEFFYNSNNSILRIVIPPSECVKLAYQFANKFKYYLDWGGALMWLEAFELSEEMFDSIRKKVVKLGGYVTMIKNSNYLPYVEDVFTINRERFDISQNIKKSFDPKRILNPGKMYTGI
;
A
#
# COMPACT_ATOMS: atom_id res chain seq x y z
N MET A 1 -19.76 -4.16 13.66
CA MET A 1 -18.54 -3.67 12.97
C MET A 1 -18.95 -2.78 11.80
N HIS A 2 -18.36 -1.59 11.65
CA HIS A 2 -18.67 -0.75 10.51
C HIS A 2 -17.82 -1.18 9.32
N SER A 3 -18.50 -1.51 8.19
CA SER A 3 -17.82 -1.80 6.91
C SER A 3 -17.04 -0.57 6.44
N ASN A 4 -15.97 -0.78 5.66
CA ASN A 4 -15.18 0.26 5.02
C ASN A 4 -16.04 1.34 4.34
N LYS A 5 -17.07 0.94 3.64
CA LYS A 5 -18.00 1.84 2.94
C LYS A 5 -18.65 2.86 3.86
N LYS A 6 -19.07 2.45 5.07
CA LYS A 6 -19.84 3.31 5.99
C LYS A 6 -19.00 4.44 6.57
N TYR A 7 -17.75 4.19 7.00
CA TYR A 7 -16.91 5.25 7.57
C TYR A 7 -16.28 6.14 6.48
N ARG A 8 -15.88 5.57 5.33
CA ARG A 8 -15.44 6.37 4.16
C ARG A 8 -16.55 7.33 3.70
N GLY A 9 -17.78 6.86 3.58
CA GLY A 9 -18.91 7.69 3.19
C GLY A 9 -19.20 8.84 4.17
N ARG A 10 -19.02 8.62 5.50
CA ARG A 10 -19.16 9.68 6.51
C ARG A 10 -18.11 10.78 6.37
N VAL A 11 -16.86 10.41 6.10
CA VAL A 11 -15.74 11.32 5.93
C VAL A 11 -15.95 12.16 4.66
N LYS A 12 -16.28 11.53 3.53
CA LYS A 12 -16.53 12.21 2.25
C LYS A 12 -17.69 13.23 2.34
N LYS A 13 -18.76 12.93 3.07
CA LYS A 13 -19.89 13.87 3.28
C LYS A 13 -19.50 15.14 4.02
N LYS A 14 -18.37 15.17 4.70
CA LYS A 14 -17.84 16.35 5.43
C LYS A 14 -16.68 17.03 4.72
N ASN A 15 -16.48 16.75 3.43
CA ASN A 15 -15.32 17.23 2.68
C ASN A 15 -13.98 16.87 3.33
N GLN A 16 -13.91 15.67 3.92
CA GLN A 16 -12.74 15.15 4.59
C GLN A 16 -12.28 13.85 3.92
N GLN A 17 -11.03 13.47 4.17
CA GLN A 17 -10.44 12.23 3.67
C GLN A 17 -9.64 11.50 4.74
N LEU A 18 -9.51 10.19 4.54
CA LEU A 18 -8.53 9.34 5.22
C LEU A 18 -7.26 9.35 4.38
N ALA A 19 -6.31 10.23 4.73
CA ALA A 19 -5.17 10.51 3.87
C ALA A 19 -4.23 9.30 3.68
N PHE A 20 -4.24 8.31 4.56
CA PHE A 20 -3.51 7.06 4.40
C PHE A 20 -4.08 6.13 3.31
N GLU A 21 -5.17 6.49 2.65
CA GLU A 21 -5.81 5.75 1.55
C GLU A 21 -6.05 4.26 1.87
N PRO A 22 -7.06 3.94 2.69
CA PRO A 22 -7.33 2.55 3.04
C PRO A 22 -7.55 1.69 1.79
N ILE A 23 -6.78 0.59 1.69
CA ILE A 23 -6.86 -0.36 0.58
C ILE A 23 -8.05 -1.29 0.79
N ASP A 24 -8.75 -1.64 -0.28
CA ASP A 24 -9.80 -2.66 -0.25
C ASP A 24 -9.32 -3.95 -0.94
N PHE A 25 -8.97 -4.94 -0.15
CA PHE A 25 -8.57 -6.25 -0.64
C PHE A 25 -9.76 -7.19 -0.90
N GLY A 26 -11.01 -6.72 -0.75
CA GLY A 26 -12.18 -7.58 -0.88
C GLY A 26 -12.23 -8.30 -2.22
N ASN A 27 -12.10 -7.59 -3.33
CA ASN A 27 -12.09 -8.20 -4.66
C ASN A 27 -10.87 -9.10 -4.91
N LEU A 28 -9.72 -8.79 -4.31
CA LEU A 28 -8.51 -9.60 -4.44
C LEU A 28 -8.62 -10.95 -3.71
N LEU A 29 -9.25 -10.94 -2.52
CA LEU A 29 -9.27 -12.10 -1.62
C LEU A 29 -10.57 -12.90 -1.70
N ASN A 30 -11.73 -12.23 -1.78
CA ASN A 30 -13.04 -12.84 -1.62
C ASN A 30 -14.01 -12.57 -2.79
N GLY A 31 -13.57 -11.86 -3.83
CA GLY A 31 -14.40 -11.50 -4.98
C GLY A 31 -15.47 -10.42 -4.73
N THR A 32 -15.50 -9.81 -3.53
CA THR A 32 -16.48 -8.79 -3.14
C THR A 32 -15.83 -7.53 -2.59
N SER A 33 -16.16 -6.37 -3.15
CA SER A 33 -15.70 -5.08 -2.64
C SER A 33 -16.32 -4.73 -1.28
N ASP A 34 -15.66 -3.80 -0.56
CA ASP A 34 -16.11 -3.25 0.73
C ASP A 34 -16.27 -4.28 1.88
N TYR A 35 -15.63 -5.44 1.75
CA TYR A 35 -15.67 -6.51 2.76
C TYR A 35 -14.87 -6.18 4.02
N GLY A 36 -13.83 -5.35 3.91
CA GLY A 36 -12.95 -5.00 5.01
C GLY A 36 -13.62 -4.14 6.10
N THR A 37 -13.03 -4.15 7.31
CA THR A 37 -13.44 -3.33 8.44
C THR A 37 -12.38 -2.30 8.81
N ALA A 38 -12.77 -1.20 9.48
CA ALA A 38 -11.82 -0.21 10.00
C ALA A 38 -10.79 -0.85 10.96
N ALA A 39 -11.24 -1.77 11.83
CA ALA A 39 -10.38 -2.50 12.75
C ALA A 39 -9.36 -3.38 12.01
N GLY A 40 -9.79 -4.12 11.00
CA GLY A 40 -8.91 -4.93 10.16
C GLY A 40 -7.85 -4.10 9.45
N GLN A 41 -8.22 -2.92 8.94
CA GLN A 41 -7.27 -2.01 8.29
C GLN A 41 -6.21 -1.47 9.26
N VAL A 42 -6.61 -1.06 10.47
CA VAL A 42 -5.66 -0.65 11.51
C VAL A 42 -4.77 -1.82 11.92
N SER A 43 -5.34 -2.99 12.13
CA SER A 43 -4.59 -4.19 12.51
C SER A 43 -3.56 -4.59 11.46
N CYS A 44 -3.84 -4.42 10.16
CA CYS A 44 -2.89 -4.72 9.09
C CYS A 44 -1.91 -3.58 8.80
N ASN A 45 -2.23 -2.33 9.16
CA ASN A 45 -1.42 -1.13 8.89
C ASN A 45 -0.97 -1.00 7.44
N ILE A 46 -1.85 -1.36 6.49
CA ILE A 46 -1.56 -1.28 5.05
C ILE A 46 -2.18 -0.01 4.49
N SER A 47 -1.35 0.83 3.86
CA SER A 47 -1.69 2.15 3.34
C SER A 47 -1.50 2.21 1.84
N GLY A 48 -2.29 3.04 1.18
CA GLY A 48 -2.26 3.22 -0.27
C GLY A 48 -1.16 4.16 -0.78
N PRO A 49 -1.27 4.59 -2.04
CA PRO A 49 -0.24 5.35 -2.75
C PRO A 49 0.23 6.63 -2.05
N ARG A 50 -0.64 7.32 -1.29
CA ARG A 50 -0.31 8.59 -0.61
C ARG A 50 0.60 8.41 0.62
N ARG A 51 0.99 7.17 0.96
CA ARG A 51 1.72 6.90 2.19
C ARG A 51 3.01 7.69 2.36
N PHE A 52 3.82 7.86 1.29
CA PHE A 52 5.09 8.59 1.40
C PHE A 52 4.89 10.08 1.71
N LYS A 53 3.73 10.64 1.34
CA LYS A 53 3.31 12.02 1.62
C LYS A 53 2.58 12.16 2.95
N ALA A 54 1.57 11.32 3.18
CA ALA A 54 0.62 11.49 4.28
C ALA A 54 0.93 10.62 5.51
N GLY A 55 1.87 9.67 5.41
CA GLY A 55 2.13 8.68 6.43
C GLY A 55 1.24 7.43 6.32
N ALA A 56 1.48 6.46 7.20
CA ALA A 56 0.74 5.21 7.27
C ALA A 56 -0.54 5.35 8.14
N ILE A 57 -1.39 4.33 8.15
CA ILE A 57 -2.55 4.26 9.07
C ILE A 57 -2.13 4.55 10.51
N ARG A 58 -1.01 3.99 10.93
CA ARG A 58 -0.41 4.19 12.25
C ARG A 58 -0.28 5.67 12.63
N ASP A 59 0.02 6.54 11.68
CA ASP A 59 0.22 7.98 11.91
C ASP A 59 -1.10 8.75 12.00
N HIS A 60 -2.20 8.10 11.66
CA HIS A 60 -3.56 8.64 11.70
C HIS A 60 -4.44 8.06 12.81
N VAL A 61 -4.01 7.03 13.54
CA VAL A 61 -4.74 6.51 14.70
C VAL A 61 -4.38 7.34 15.92
N LEU A 62 -5.36 8.09 16.45
CA LEU A 62 -5.23 8.94 17.63
C LEU A 62 -5.56 8.19 18.91
N GLY A 63 -6.42 7.18 18.84
CA GLY A 63 -6.80 6.38 19.98
C GLY A 63 -7.64 5.17 19.61
N PHE A 64 -7.76 4.25 20.53
CA PHE A 64 -8.60 3.06 20.40
C PHE A 64 -9.18 2.60 21.73
N ARG A 65 -10.24 1.79 21.65
CA ARG A 65 -10.76 0.95 22.71
C ARG A 65 -10.88 -0.48 22.19
N GLY A 66 -10.59 -1.46 23.03
CA GLY A 66 -10.67 -2.87 22.67
C GLY A 66 -10.57 -3.78 23.86
N VAL A 67 -10.56 -5.09 23.60
CA VAL A 67 -10.44 -6.13 24.62
C VAL A 67 -9.18 -6.96 24.33
N ASN A 68 -8.33 -7.14 25.33
CA ASN A 68 -7.13 -7.98 25.23
C ASN A 68 -7.44 -9.47 25.44
N GLY A 69 -6.43 -10.34 25.32
CA GLY A 69 -6.60 -11.78 25.54
C GLY A 69 -6.81 -12.21 26.99
N ARG A 70 -6.79 -11.27 27.96
CA ARG A 70 -7.18 -11.49 29.34
C ARG A 70 -8.65 -11.17 29.61
N GLY A 71 -9.38 -10.66 28.60
CA GLY A 71 -10.74 -10.16 28.76
C GLY A 71 -10.83 -8.75 29.33
N GLU A 72 -9.71 -8.04 29.47
CA GLU A 72 -9.65 -6.69 30.01
C GLU A 72 -9.94 -5.65 28.92
N ILE A 73 -10.75 -4.64 29.29
CA ILE A 73 -11.00 -3.49 28.40
C ILE A 73 -9.78 -2.58 28.46
N ILE A 74 -9.15 -2.37 27.31
CA ILE A 74 -8.01 -1.45 27.14
C ILE A 74 -8.48 -0.23 26.34
N LYS A 75 -8.05 0.95 26.80
CA LYS A 75 -8.21 2.22 26.10
C LYS A 75 -6.86 2.93 26.08
N SER A 76 -6.46 3.46 24.94
CA SER A 76 -5.26 4.30 24.80
C SER A 76 -5.51 5.42 23.79
N GLY A 77 -4.84 6.57 24.03
CA GLY A 77 -5.05 7.76 23.24
C GLY A 77 -6.41 8.44 23.47
N GLY A 78 -6.84 9.27 22.55
CA GLY A 78 -8.07 10.04 22.66
C GLY A 78 -8.46 10.73 21.36
N VAL A 79 -9.18 11.84 21.49
CA VAL A 79 -9.64 12.66 20.34
C VAL A 79 -8.70 13.83 20.03
N VAL A 80 -7.61 13.97 20.76
CA VAL A 80 -6.63 15.05 20.59
C VAL A 80 -5.45 14.60 19.74
N VAL A 81 -4.94 15.50 18.91
CA VAL A 81 -3.83 15.19 17.98
C VAL A 81 -2.50 14.99 18.73
N LYS A 82 -2.31 15.64 19.87
CA LYS A 82 -1.11 15.49 20.70
C LYS A 82 -1.49 14.93 22.07
N ASN A 83 -0.97 13.74 22.36
CA ASN A 83 -1.02 13.12 23.68
C ASN A 83 0.36 12.55 23.99
N VAL A 84 1.00 13.05 25.05
CA VAL A 84 2.37 12.68 25.47
C VAL A 84 2.38 11.90 26.76
N THR A 85 1.22 11.51 27.29
CA THR A 85 1.11 10.79 28.56
C THR A 85 1.14 9.28 28.34
N GLY A 86 2.14 8.61 28.89
CA GLY A 86 2.30 7.16 28.82
C GLY A 86 2.79 6.62 27.48
N TYR A 87 2.73 5.29 27.34
CA TYR A 87 3.10 4.62 26.09
C TYR A 87 2.05 4.78 25.02
N ASP A 88 2.48 5.00 23.77
CA ASP A 88 1.58 5.07 22.62
C ASP A 88 1.18 3.66 22.15
N LEU A 89 0.23 3.05 22.87
CA LEU A 89 -0.31 1.75 22.51
C LEU A 89 -1.08 1.78 21.20
N SER A 90 -1.56 2.96 20.74
CA SER A 90 -2.22 3.09 19.44
C SER A 90 -1.25 2.75 18.31
N LYS A 91 0.04 3.10 18.45
CA LYS A 91 1.07 2.74 17.48
C LYS A 91 1.45 1.26 17.56
N LEU A 92 1.36 0.65 18.73
CA LEU A 92 1.67 -0.77 18.91
C LEU A 92 0.62 -1.68 18.27
N ILE A 93 -0.67 -1.35 18.40
CA ILE A 93 -1.75 -2.18 17.84
C ILE A 93 -1.85 -2.08 16.33
N CYS A 94 -1.35 -0.99 15.72
CA CYS A 94 -1.28 -0.84 14.27
C CYS A 94 -0.26 -1.82 13.69
N GLY A 95 -0.72 -2.76 12.87
CA GLY A 95 0.13 -3.81 12.28
C GLY A 95 0.27 -5.05 13.15
N SER A 96 -0.51 -5.18 14.25
CA SER A 96 -0.52 -6.38 15.10
C SER A 96 -1.38 -7.53 14.55
N TYR A 97 -2.06 -7.36 13.43
CA TYR A 97 -2.96 -8.33 12.80
C TYR A 97 -4.04 -8.89 13.74
N GLY A 98 -4.43 -8.10 14.75
CA GLY A 98 -5.42 -8.49 15.74
C GLY A 98 -4.93 -9.54 16.73
N THR A 99 -3.61 -9.74 16.83
CA THR A 99 -3.02 -10.71 17.79
C THR A 99 -2.91 -10.19 19.20
N LEU A 100 -3.10 -8.88 19.43
CA LEU A 100 -2.97 -8.24 20.74
C LEU A 100 -4.29 -7.80 21.34
N VAL A 101 -5.19 -7.24 20.53
CA VAL A 101 -6.43 -6.62 20.97
C VAL A 101 -7.54 -6.82 19.94
N ALA A 102 -8.74 -7.18 20.38
CA ALA A 102 -9.97 -7.10 19.59
C ALA A 102 -10.50 -5.66 19.66
N LEU A 103 -10.31 -4.89 18.57
CA LEU A 103 -10.67 -3.47 18.50
C LEU A 103 -12.18 -3.28 18.41
N THR A 104 -12.74 -2.44 19.30
CA THR A 104 -14.16 -2.09 19.34
C THR A 104 -14.43 -0.65 18.92
N GLU A 105 -13.48 0.26 19.17
CA GLU A 105 -13.55 1.68 18.82
C GLU A 105 -12.20 2.18 18.34
N ILE A 106 -12.19 3.06 17.33
CA ILE A 106 -10.99 3.67 16.79
C ILE A 106 -11.27 5.14 16.49
N THR A 107 -10.34 6.00 16.91
CA THR A 107 -10.34 7.42 16.59
C THR A 107 -9.28 7.70 15.53
N PHE A 108 -9.72 8.19 14.37
CA PHE A 108 -8.84 8.58 13.27
C PHE A 108 -8.67 10.10 13.18
N LYS A 109 -7.45 10.53 12.90
CA LYS A 109 -7.18 11.83 12.31
C LYS A 109 -7.66 11.81 10.87
N VAL A 110 -8.45 12.82 10.50
CA VAL A 110 -8.88 13.07 9.10
C VAL A 110 -8.26 14.37 8.61
N LEU A 111 -8.10 14.51 7.31
CA LEU A 111 -7.63 15.72 6.65
C LEU A 111 -8.73 16.27 5.74
N PRO A 112 -8.72 17.57 5.38
CA PRO A 112 -9.57 18.10 4.31
C PRO A 112 -9.35 17.29 3.02
N ALA A 113 -10.43 17.05 2.27
CA ALA A 113 -10.31 16.49 0.93
C ALA A 113 -9.71 17.55 -0.02
N PRO A 114 -8.85 17.19 -0.97
CA PRO A 114 -8.38 18.13 -1.97
C PRO A 114 -9.54 18.58 -2.86
N GLU A 115 -9.50 19.83 -3.31
CA GLU A 115 -10.47 20.39 -4.26
C GLU A 115 -10.20 19.84 -5.68
N GLU A 116 -8.92 19.61 -6.00
CA GLU A 116 -8.47 19.16 -7.31
C GLU A 116 -7.43 18.04 -7.16
N SER A 117 -7.44 17.11 -8.12
CA SER A 117 -6.48 16.03 -8.23
C SER A 117 -6.17 15.77 -9.70
N LYS A 118 -4.93 16.02 -10.12
CA LYS A 118 -4.47 15.73 -11.47
C LYS A 118 -3.35 14.71 -11.45
N THR A 119 -3.27 13.92 -12.51
CA THR A 119 -2.19 12.95 -12.68
C THR A 119 -1.45 13.20 -13.98
N LEU A 120 -0.16 13.50 -13.87
CA LEU A 120 0.76 13.50 -14.99
C LEU A 120 1.14 12.05 -15.30
N VAL A 121 0.85 11.60 -16.51
CA VAL A 121 1.25 10.29 -17.02
C VAL A 121 2.31 10.47 -18.10
N ILE A 122 3.43 9.78 -17.95
CA ILE A 122 4.56 9.81 -18.86
C ILE A 122 4.67 8.40 -19.48
N HIS A 123 4.60 8.34 -20.82
CA HIS A 123 4.55 7.09 -21.56
C HIS A 123 5.94 6.58 -21.93
N ASN A 124 6.06 5.25 -22.05
CA ASN A 124 7.18 4.55 -22.70
C ASN A 124 8.57 4.81 -22.09
N LYS A 125 8.67 5.05 -20.79
CA LYS A 125 9.98 5.20 -20.11
C LYS A 125 10.53 3.84 -19.69
N LYS A 126 11.85 3.65 -19.90
CA LYS A 126 12.59 2.54 -19.29
C LYS A 126 12.60 2.70 -17.75
N LEU A 127 12.71 1.59 -17.04
CA LEU A 127 12.60 1.54 -15.59
C LEU A 127 13.51 2.55 -14.88
N GLU A 128 14.79 2.63 -15.27
CA GLU A 128 15.75 3.53 -14.60
C GLU A 128 15.34 5.00 -14.75
N PHE A 129 14.96 5.40 -15.98
CA PHE A 129 14.50 6.76 -16.24
C PHE A 129 13.19 7.06 -15.53
N ALA A 130 12.29 6.08 -15.46
CA ALA A 130 11.03 6.22 -14.76
C ALA A 130 11.25 6.45 -13.26
N LEU A 131 12.14 5.68 -12.63
CA LEU A 131 12.46 5.84 -11.21
C LEU A 131 13.23 7.14 -10.92
N ASP A 132 14.14 7.57 -11.80
CA ASP A 132 14.79 8.87 -11.69
C ASP A 132 13.79 10.03 -11.78
N ILE A 133 12.80 9.94 -12.67
CA ILE A 133 11.70 10.90 -12.78
C ILE A 133 10.87 10.92 -11.47
N LEU A 134 10.50 9.75 -10.94
CA LEU A 134 9.72 9.67 -9.72
C LEU A 134 10.48 10.20 -8.50
N ASP A 135 11.78 9.91 -8.39
CA ASP A 135 12.63 10.40 -7.31
C ASP A 135 12.75 11.93 -7.34
N LYS A 136 13.05 12.51 -8.51
CA LYS A 136 13.08 13.95 -8.71
C LYS A 136 11.74 14.61 -8.41
N ALA A 137 10.64 14.01 -8.85
CA ALA A 137 9.29 14.51 -8.58
C ALA A 137 8.98 14.54 -7.08
N ILE A 138 9.27 13.46 -6.36
CA ILE A 138 9.05 13.35 -4.91
C ILE A 138 9.94 14.37 -4.16
N GLY A 139 11.17 14.58 -4.61
CA GLY A 139 12.11 15.56 -4.03
C GLY A 139 11.82 17.01 -4.39
N SER A 140 10.90 17.28 -5.34
CA SER A 140 10.56 18.64 -5.79
C SER A 140 9.67 19.38 -4.80
N SER A 141 9.53 20.70 -5.01
CA SER A 141 8.59 21.56 -4.26
C SER A 141 7.12 21.35 -4.68
N ASN A 142 6.83 20.48 -5.65
CA ASN A 142 5.50 20.33 -6.25
C ASN A 142 4.54 19.45 -5.42
N ASP A 143 4.94 19.02 -4.23
CA ASP A 143 4.07 18.40 -3.22
C ASP A 143 3.33 17.15 -3.70
N ILE A 144 4.07 16.21 -4.28
CA ILE A 144 3.58 14.98 -4.91
C ILE A 144 2.86 14.08 -3.90
N SER A 145 1.72 13.51 -4.28
CA SER A 145 0.89 12.66 -3.43
C SER A 145 0.71 11.22 -3.93
N GLY A 146 1.21 10.91 -5.12
CA GLY A 146 1.22 9.56 -5.70
C GLY A 146 2.34 9.45 -6.73
N ALA A 147 3.05 8.30 -6.76
CA ALA A 147 4.20 8.06 -7.63
C ALA A 147 4.29 6.57 -7.96
N VAL A 148 3.86 6.18 -9.16
CA VAL A 148 3.75 4.78 -9.59
C VAL A 148 4.43 4.55 -10.93
N TYR A 149 5.04 3.38 -11.10
CA TYR A 149 5.53 2.87 -12.37
C TYR A 149 4.86 1.54 -12.71
N LEU A 150 4.27 1.50 -13.88
CA LEU A 150 3.67 0.32 -14.47
C LEU A 150 4.58 -0.11 -15.64
N PRO A 151 5.28 -1.24 -15.53
CA PRO A 151 6.16 -1.70 -16.61
C PRO A 151 5.36 -2.05 -17.87
N LYS A 152 5.99 -1.90 -19.01
CA LYS A 152 5.51 -2.57 -20.23
C LYS A 152 5.61 -4.07 -19.99
N GLU A 153 4.55 -4.75 -20.33
CA GLU A 153 4.37 -6.16 -20.07
C GLU A 153 5.59 -7.03 -20.39
N PRO A 154 6.07 -7.85 -19.44
CA PRO A 154 6.62 -9.12 -19.84
C PRO A 154 5.45 -10.07 -20.11
N LYS A 155 5.46 -10.76 -21.24
CA LYS A 155 4.60 -11.94 -21.45
C LYS A 155 5.12 -13.06 -20.54
N VAL A 156 4.71 -13.06 -19.27
CA VAL A 156 5.03 -14.13 -18.34
C VAL A 156 3.86 -15.09 -18.32
N ASN A 157 4.04 -16.31 -18.80
CA ASN A 157 3.04 -17.39 -18.80
C ASN A 157 1.64 -16.98 -19.32
N GLY A 158 1.58 -16.12 -20.35
CA GLY A 158 0.31 -15.67 -20.95
C GLY A 158 -0.47 -14.62 -20.15
N CYS A 159 0.03 -14.19 -19.01
CA CYS A 159 -0.60 -13.14 -18.21
C CYS A 159 0.04 -11.78 -18.52
N VAL A 160 -0.78 -10.90 -19.03
CA VAL A 160 -0.43 -9.56 -19.44
C VAL A 160 -0.96 -8.56 -18.42
N MET A 161 -0.16 -7.58 -18.01
CA MET A 161 -0.65 -6.42 -17.29
C MET A 161 -1.33 -5.49 -18.30
N ASP A 162 -2.59 -5.79 -18.62
CA ASP A 162 -3.35 -5.01 -19.60
C ASP A 162 -3.78 -3.69 -18.99
N ILE A 163 -2.97 -2.67 -19.22
CA ILE A 163 -3.17 -1.31 -18.69
C ILE A 163 -4.45 -0.73 -19.30
N GLU A 164 -4.65 -0.86 -20.61
CA GLU A 164 -5.82 -0.32 -21.29
C GLU A 164 -7.11 -0.95 -20.79
N LYS A 165 -7.16 -2.27 -20.71
CA LYS A 165 -8.31 -3.01 -20.20
C LYS A 165 -8.59 -2.70 -18.73
N THR A 166 -7.54 -2.56 -17.92
CA THR A 166 -7.68 -2.27 -16.49
C THR A 166 -8.22 -0.88 -16.26
N PHE A 167 -7.63 0.15 -16.88
CA PHE A 167 -8.05 1.53 -16.62
C PHE A 167 -9.26 1.96 -17.43
N LYS A 168 -9.41 1.48 -18.68
CA LYS A 168 -10.46 1.90 -19.62
C LYS A 168 -10.48 3.43 -19.84
N LEU A 169 -9.30 4.05 -19.81
CA LEU A 169 -9.09 5.47 -20.05
C LEU A 169 -8.48 5.65 -21.43
N ASN A 170 -9.13 6.47 -22.27
CA ASN A 170 -8.71 6.69 -23.66
C ASN A 170 -7.30 7.29 -23.78
N ASP A 171 -6.86 8.02 -22.77
CA ASP A 171 -5.58 8.71 -22.74
C ASP A 171 -4.38 7.78 -22.40
N LEU A 172 -4.62 6.47 -22.22
CA LEU A 172 -3.60 5.48 -21.84
C LEU A 172 -3.38 4.39 -22.89
N LYS A 173 -3.64 4.67 -24.17
CA LYS A 173 -3.72 3.67 -25.27
C LYS A 173 -2.39 3.18 -25.86
N ASP A 174 -1.25 3.72 -25.46
CA ASP A 174 0.02 3.46 -26.17
C ASP A 174 0.67 2.09 -25.90
N GLY A 175 0.05 1.20 -25.12
CA GLY A 175 0.52 -0.18 -24.88
C GLY A 175 1.95 -0.30 -24.32
N GLY A 176 2.49 0.79 -23.78
CA GLY A 176 3.83 0.90 -23.23
C GLY A 176 3.87 0.95 -21.70
N SER A 177 5.06 1.17 -21.12
CA SER A 177 5.17 1.46 -19.69
C SER A 177 4.55 2.81 -19.36
N LEU A 178 3.98 2.95 -18.16
CA LEU A 178 3.46 4.21 -17.62
C LEU A 178 4.19 4.61 -16.36
N THR A 179 4.57 5.89 -16.29
CA THR A 179 5.04 6.54 -15.05
C THR A 179 3.99 7.57 -14.69
N ALA A 180 3.36 7.46 -13.53
CA ALA A 180 2.27 8.35 -13.15
C ALA A 180 2.55 9.06 -11.84
N ILE A 181 2.32 10.37 -11.81
CA ILE A 181 2.59 11.27 -10.70
C ILE A 181 1.32 12.05 -10.39
N ARG A 182 0.86 12.00 -9.12
CA ARG A 182 -0.35 12.69 -8.66
C ARG A 182 0.01 13.97 -7.90
N ILE A 183 -0.68 15.06 -8.26
CA ILE A 183 -0.67 16.33 -7.56
C ILE A 183 -2.08 16.63 -7.08
N GLU A 184 -2.22 17.09 -5.83
CA GLU A 184 -3.51 17.37 -5.19
C GLU A 184 -3.46 18.71 -4.43
N GLY A 185 -4.61 19.38 -4.32
CA GLY A 185 -4.72 20.64 -3.58
C GLY A 185 -5.87 21.52 -4.04
N SER A 186 -5.70 22.85 -3.96
CA SER A 186 -6.60 23.80 -4.59
C SER A 186 -6.34 23.87 -6.10
N LYS A 187 -7.37 24.18 -6.88
CA LYS A 187 -7.32 24.11 -8.35
C LYS A 187 -6.15 24.91 -8.93
N ASN A 188 -6.03 26.20 -8.62
CA ASN A 188 -4.98 27.05 -9.18
C ASN A 188 -3.57 26.58 -8.78
N SER A 189 -3.40 26.05 -7.58
CA SER A 189 -2.13 25.49 -7.11
C SER A 189 -1.75 24.20 -7.83
N VAL A 190 -2.73 23.34 -8.14
CA VAL A 190 -2.48 22.07 -8.85
C VAL A 190 -2.03 22.36 -10.28
N ASP A 191 -2.69 23.26 -10.99
CA ASP A 191 -2.32 23.63 -12.36
C ASP A 191 -0.89 24.18 -12.44
N GLN A 192 -0.55 25.15 -11.58
CA GLN A 192 0.79 25.75 -11.57
C GLN A 192 1.88 24.73 -11.22
N ARG A 193 1.63 23.86 -10.23
CA ARG A 193 2.61 22.81 -9.85
C ARG A 193 2.76 21.75 -10.93
N LEU A 194 1.71 21.47 -11.69
CA LEU A 194 1.79 20.54 -12.82
C LEU A 194 2.69 21.09 -13.92
N GLU A 195 2.53 22.36 -14.28
CA GLU A 195 3.39 23.05 -15.25
C GLU A 195 4.84 23.09 -14.77
N ASN A 196 5.08 23.51 -13.53
CA ASN A 196 6.41 23.53 -12.94
C ASN A 196 7.07 22.14 -12.95
N LEU A 197 6.30 21.09 -12.65
CA LEU A 197 6.82 19.73 -12.65
C LEU A 197 7.24 19.27 -14.05
N VAL A 198 6.47 19.57 -15.09
CA VAL A 198 6.80 19.25 -16.48
C VAL A 198 8.11 19.95 -16.89
N ASP A 199 8.31 21.20 -16.47
CA ASP A 199 9.51 21.97 -16.78
C ASP A 199 10.73 21.45 -16.00
N GLU A 200 10.61 21.25 -14.69
CA GLU A 200 11.68 20.73 -13.82
C GLU A 200 12.18 19.35 -14.30
N LEU A 201 11.26 18.49 -14.72
CA LEU A 201 11.57 17.14 -15.23
C LEU A 201 11.96 17.10 -16.70
N LYS A 202 11.95 18.26 -17.39
CA LYS A 202 12.30 18.41 -18.83
C LYS A 202 11.52 17.48 -19.73
N LEU A 203 10.18 17.45 -19.52
CA LEU A 203 9.29 16.53 -20.23
C LEU A 203 8.66 17.07 -21.49
N GLN A 204 9.04 18.28 -21.97
CA GLN A 204 8.43 18.96 -23.12
C GLN A 204 8.46 18.13 -24.41
N ASN A 205 9.48 17.26 -24.57
CA ASN A 205 9.62 16.35 -25.72
C ASN A 205 9.21 14.90 -25.41
N SER A 206 8.53 14.67 -24.28
CA SER A 206 8.05 13.33 -23.88
C SER A 206 6.59 13.15 -24.27
N SER A 207 6.20 11.91 -24.57
CA SER A 207 4.78 11.59 -24.67
C SER A 207 4.18 11.62 -23.27
N ILE A 208 3.32 12.60 -23.02
CA ILE A 208 2.64 12.79 -21.72
C ILE A 208 1.14 12.89 -21.92
N SER A 209 0.38 12.51 -20.90
CA SER A 209 -1.06 12.72 -20.78
C SER A 209 -1.37 13.29 -19.39
N ILE A 210 -2.43 14.07 -19.29
CA ILE A 210 -2.91 14.61 -18.02
C ILE A 210 -4.28 14.01 -17.75
N LEU A 211 -4.42 13.32 -16.62
CA LEU A 211 -5.70 12.83 -16.15
C LEU A 211 -6.31 13.87 -15.21
N GLU A 212 -7.46 14.38 -15.59
CA GLU A 212 -8.26 15.30 -14.77
C GLU A 212 -8.89 14.58 -13.58
N ILE A 213 -9.47 15.31 -12.63
CA ILE A 213 -9.91 14.84 -11.32
C ILE A 213 -10.65 13.48 -11.34
N ASN A 214 -11.63 13.29 -12.21
CA ASN A 214 -12.40 12.04 -12.28
C ASN A 214 -11.56 10.86 -12.77
N GLN A 215 -10.75 11.08 -13.80
CA GLN A 215 -9.85 10.08 -14.36
C GLN A 215 -8.73 9.75 -13.37
N SER A 216 -8.16 10.76 -12.72
CA SER A 216 -7.15 10.63 -11.66
C SER A 216 -7.70 9.79 -10.50
N GLU A 217 -8.91 10.08 -9.99
CA GLU A 217 -9.55 9.28 -8.93
C GLU A 217 -9.74 7.82 -9.35
N ILE A 218 -10.21 7.55 -10.57
CA ILE A 218 -10.37 6.20 -11.11
C ILE A 218 -9.03 5.49 -11.16
N PHE A 219 -8.00 6.14 -11.73
CA PHE A 219 -6.65 5.60 -11.86
C PHE A 219 -6.09 5.16 -10.50
N TRP A 220 -6.04 6.07 -9.52
CA TRP A 220 -5.46 5.79 -8.21
C TRP A 220 -6.29 4.83 -7.37
N ASN A 221 -7.61 4.77 -7.56
CA ASN A 221 -8.42 3.74 -6.93
C ASN A 221 -8.09 2.33 -7.43
N LYS A 222 -7.82 2.17 -8.72
CA LYS A 222 -7.43 0.89 -9.31
C LYS A 222 -6.02 0.46 -8.89
N ILE A 223 -5.05 1.40 -8.87
CA ILE A 223 -3.70 1.17 -8.32
C ILE A 223 -3.80 0.72 -6.87
N LYS A 224 -4.45 1.51 -6.03
CA LYS A 224 -4.58 1.26 -4.59
C LYS A 224 -5.18 -0.10 -4.27
N ASN A 225 -6.23 -0.49 -4.99
CA ASN A 225 -6.97 -1.72 -4.72
C ASN A 225 -6.41 -2.94 -5.44
N LEU A 226 -5.28 -2.82 -6.15
CA LEU A 226 -4.61 -3.93 -6.85
C LEU A 226 -5.45 -4.56 -7.96
N GLU A 227 -6.21 -3.75 -8.73
CA GLU A 227 -7.17 -4.25 -9.73
C GLU A 227 -6.51 -5.14 -10.79
N PHE A 228 -5.22 -4.94 -11.07
CA PHE A 228 -4.43 -5.80 -11.98
C PHE A 228 -4.39 -7.28 -11.57
N PHE A 229 -4.66 -7.59 -10.29
CA PHE A 229 -4.52 -8.93 -9.74
C PHE A 229 -5.86 -9.56 -9.31
N TYR A 230 -7.02 -8.92 -9.59
CA TYR A 230 -8.31 -9.39 -9.09
C TYR A 230 -8.66 -10.82 -9.51
N ASN A 231 -8.40 -11.17 -10.77
CA ASN A 231 -8.73 -12.49 -11.32
C ASN A 231 -7.57 -13.48 -11.24
N SER A 232 -6.54 -13.17 -10.46
CA SER A 232 -5.40 -14.03 -10.29
C SER A 232 -5.65 -15.12 -9.25
N ASN A 233 -5.28 -16.36 -9.58
CA ASN A 233 -5.22 -17.47 -8.63
C ASN A 233 -3.82 -17.63 -8.02
N ASN A 234 -2.90 -16.73 -8.34
CA ASN A 234 -1.51 -16.79 -7.92
C ASN A 234 -1.29 -16.10 -6.56
N SER A 235 -0.11 -16.31 -6.01
CA SER A 235 0.30 -15.62 -4.79
C SER A 235 0.61 -14.16 -5.07
N ILE A 236 0.15 -13.27 -4.17
CA ILE A 236 0.42 -11.83 -4.24
C ILE A 236 1.32 -11.44 -3.07
N LEU A 237 2.48 -10.88 -3.42
CA LEU A 237 3.49 -10.44 -2.48
C LEU A 237 3.54 -8.91 -2.45
N ARG A 238 3.68 -8.38 -1.24
CA ARG A 238 3.99 -6.98 -0.96
C ARG A 238 5.44 -6.88 -0.52
N ILE A 239 6.27 -6.24 -1.33
CA ILE A 239 7.71 -6.09 -1.09
C ILE A 239 8.00 -4.62 -0.84
N VAL A 240 8.52 -4.30 0.33
CA VAL A 240 9.02 -2.95 0.66
C VAL A 240 10.53 -2.98 0.64
N ILE A 241 11.13 -2.04 -0.07
CA ILE A 241 12.56 -2.00 -0.36
C ILE A 241 13.04 -0.54 -0.43
N PRO A 242 14.30 -0.24 -0.08
CA PRO A 242 14.86 1.08 -0.39
C PRO A 242 14.76 1.40 -1.88
N PRO A 243 14.29 2.59 -2.29
CA PRO A 243 14.12 2.94 -3.70
C PRO A 243 15.40 2.76 -4.53
N SER A 244 16.57 3.03 -3.96
CA SER A 244 17.88 2.84 -4.59
C SER A 244 18.17 1.40 -5.03
N GLU A 245 17.56 0.40 -4.37
CA GLU A 245 17.74 -1.03 -4.68
C GLU A 245 16.64 -1.58 -5.60
N CYS A 246 15.61 -0.76 -5.88
CA CYS A 246 14.43 -1.19 -6.61
C CYS A 246 14.74 -1.63 -8.05
N VAL A 247 15.57 -0.87 -8.78
CA VAL A 247 15.97 -1.19 -10.16
C VAL A 247 16.60 -2.58 -10.23
N LYS A 248 17.53 -2.86 -9.32
CA LYS A 248 18.24 -4.14 -9.26
C LYS A 248 17.31 -5.33 -8.99
N LEU A 249 16.35 -5.14 -8.07
CA LEU A 249 15.36 -6.17 -7.78
C LEU A 249 14.39 -6.37 -8.94
N ALA A 250 13.89 -5.28 -9.53
CA ALA A 250 12.93 -5.31 -10.62
C ALA A 250 13.48 -6.04 -11.85
N TYR A 251 14.75 -5.84 -12.22
CA TYR A 251 15.39 -6.58 -13.31
C TYR A 251 15.51 -8.09 -13.03
N GLN A 252 15.74 -8.48 -11.78
CA GLN A 252 15.77 -9.91 -11.42
C GLN A 252 14.40 -10.58 -11.54
N PHE A 253 13.32 -9.79 -11.48
CA PHE A 253 11.94 -10.27 -11.48
C PHE A 253 11.19 -10.03 -12.80
N ALA A 254 11.65 -9.10 -13.65
CA ALA A 254 10.96 -8.62 -14.84
C ALA A 254 10.46 -9.72 -15.81
N ASN A 255 11.22 -10.82 -15.96
CA ASN A 255 10.85 -11.91 -16.87
C ASN A 255 10.21 -13.12 -16.15
N LYS A 256 9.99 -13.01 -14.83
CA LYS A 256 9.52 -14.11 -13.99
C LYS A 256 8.18 -13.83 -13.34
N PHE A 257 7.91 -12.58 -13.04
CA PHE A 257 6.77 -12.17 -12.25
C PHE A 257 6.10 -10.94 -12.87
N LYS A 258 4.79 -10.85 -12.68
CA LYS A 258 4.04 -9.64 -12.98
C LYS A 258 4.12 -8.71 -11.77
N TYR A 259 4.50 -7.45 -11.98
CA TYR A 259 4.65 -6.49 -10.88
C TYR A 259 4.34 -5.06 -11.30
N TYR A 260 4.13 -4.21 -10.33
CA TYR A 260 4.22 -2.76 -10.49
C TYR A 260 4.87 -2.14 -9.26
N LEU A 261 5.37 -0.91 -9.41
CA LEU A 261 6.07 -0.17 -8.37
C LEU A 261 5.23 1.00 -7.92
N ASP A 262 5.11 1.19 -6.61
CA ASP A 262 4.43 2.31 -5.96
C ASP A 262 5.39 3.02 -5.01
N TRP A 263 4.97 4.15 -4.45
CA TRP A 263 5.76 4.99 -3.55
C TRP A 263 7.13 5.39 -4.13
N GLY A 264 7.18 5.71 -5.43
CA GLY A 264 8.43 6.07 -6.09
C GLY A 264 9.46 4.94 -6.14
N GLY A 265 9.03 3.67 -6.14
CA GLY A 265 9.89 2.48 -6.15
C GLY A 265 10.11 1.87 -4.76
N ALA A 266 9.63 2.48 -3.67
CA ALA A 266 9.78 1.91 -2.32
C ALA A 266 8.85 0.72 -2.05
N LEU A 267 7.84 0.51 -2.87
CA LEU A 267 6.89 -0.60 -2.78
C LEU A 267 6.76 -1.30 -4.12
N MET A 268 6.97 -2.61 -4.14
CA MET A 268 6.66 -3.49 -5.27
C MET A 268 5.49 -4.40 -4.89
N TRP A 269 4.45 -4.37 -5.70
CA TRP A 269 3.40 -5.37 -5.71
C TRP A 269 3.71 -6.40 -6.77
N LEU A 270 3.76 -7.66 -6.39
CA LEU A 270 4.25 -8.75 -7.23
C LEU A 270 3.28 -9.91 -7.22
N GLU A 271 2.92 -10.41 -8.40
CA GLU A 271 2.19 -11.65 -8.63
C GLU A 271 3.19 -12.76 -8.96
N ALA A 272 3.23 -13.78 -8.11
CA ALA A 272 4.11 -14.93 -8.27
C ALA A 272 3.32 -16.15 -8.74
N PHE A 273 3.61 -16.59 -9.98
CA PHE A 273 3.05 -17.80 -10.56
C PHE A 273 3.69 -19.04 -9.93
N GLU A 274 2.88 -20.06 -9.65
CA GLU A 274 3.35 -21.37 -9.14
C GLU A 274 4.41 -21.24 -8.03
N LEU A 275 4.17 -20.33 -7.08
CA LEU A 275 5.10 -20.03 -6.00
C LEU A 275 5.30 -21.27 -5.12
N SER A 276 6.53 -21.83 -5.13
CA SER A 276 6.95 -22.86 -4.17
C SER A 276 7.53 -22.23 -2.90
N GLU A 277 7.70 -23.05 -1.85
CA GLU A 277 8.31 -22.62 -0.59
C GLU A 277 9.77 -22.16 -0.81
N GLU A 278 10.55 -22.92 -1.57
CA GLU A 278 11.95 -22.59 -1.88
C GLU A 278 12.04 -21.29 -2.69
N MET A 279 11.10 -21.08 -3.62
CA MET A 279 11.03 -19.82 -4.40
C MET A 279 10.69 -18.64 -3.49
N PHE A 280 9.74 -18.81 -2.57
CA PHE A 280 9.37 -17.78 -1.61
C PHE A 280 10.52 -17.41 -0.69
N ASP A 281 11.22 -18.41 -0.16
CA ASP A 281 12.43 -18.20 0.66
C ASP A 281 13.56 -17.53 -0.12
N SER A 282 13.74 -17.89 -1.38
CA SER A 282 14.72 -17.24 -2.25
C SER A 282 14.39 -15.75 -2.45
N ILE A 283 13.10 -15.41 -2.67
CA ILE A 283 12.63 -14.02 -2.77
C ILE A 283 12.89 -13.28 -1.45
N ARG A 284 12.53 -13.86 -0.31
CA ARG A 284 12.78 -13.27 1.02
C ARG A 284 14.25 -12.96 1.25
N LYS A 285 15.14 -13.95 1.03
CA LYS A 285 16.59 -13.79 1.21
C LYS A 285 17.14 -12.65 0.35
N LYS A 286 16.71 -12.56 -0.91
CA LYS A 286 17.12 -11.48 -1.82
C LYS A 286 16.68 -10.11 -1.31
N VAL A 287 15.40 -9.99 -0.93
CA VAL A 287 14.83 -8.72 -0.46
C VAL A 287 15.48 -8.27 0.85
N VAL A 288 15.69 -9.20 1.80
CA VAL A 288 16.37 -8.90 3.07
C VAL A 288 17.80 -8.43 2.83
N LYS A 289 18.55 -9.07 1.91
CA LYS A 289 19.90 -8.65 1.56
C LYS A 289 19.97 -7.22 1.02
N LEU A 290 18.89 -6.74 0.41
CA LEU A 290 18.74 -5.37 -0.09
C LEU A 290 18.12 -4.41 0.95
N GLY A 291 17.99 -4.82 2.21
CA GLY A 291 17.42 -4.00 3.29
C GLY A 291 15.89 -3.90 3.30
N GLY A 292 15.20 -4.74 2.53
CA GLY A 292 13.76 -4.77 2.43
C GLY A 292 13.09 -5.88 3.24
N TYR A 293 11.77 -6.00 3.09
CA TYR A 293 10.98 -7.09 3.67
C TYR A 293 9.80 -7.46 2.76
N VAL A 294 9.36 -8.72 2.89
CA VAL A 294 8.26 -9.30 2.13
C VAL A 294 7.10 -9.61 3.05
N THR A 295 5.89 -9.34 2.58
CA THR A 295 4.64 -9.78 3.23
C THR A 295 3.81 -10.53 2.20
N MET A 296 3.35 -11.72 2.50
CA MET A 296 2.38 -12.42 1.67
C MET A 296 0.98 -11.89 1.93
N ILE A 297 0.32 -11.40 0.89
CA ILE A 297 -1.04 -10.84 0.96
C ILE A 297 -2.08 -11.88 0.57
N LYS A 298 -1.78 -12.69 -0.44
CA LYS A 298 -2.62 -13.78 -0.94
C LYS A 298 -1.77 -15.00 -1.23
N ASN A 299 -2.21 -16.16 -0.75
CA ASN A 299 -1.66 -17.45 -1.13
C ASN A 299 -2.33 -17.97 -2.39
N SER A 300 -1.58 -18.74 -3.17
CA SER A 300 -2.10 -19.58 -4.24
C SER A 300 -2.41 -20.99 -3.75
N ASN A 301 -3.10 -21.77 -4.59
CA ASN A 301 -3.31 -23.20 -4.33
C ASN A 301 -2.01 -24.03 -4.37
N TYR A 302 -0.94 -23.51 -4.99
CA TYR A 302 0.38 -24.18 -5.06
C TYR A 302 1.18 -24.04 -3.77
N LEU A 303 0.84 -23.07 -2.92
CA LEU A 303 1.48 -22.86 -1.63
C LEU A 303 0.37 -22.68 -0.57
N PRO A 304 -0.34 -23.77 -0.20
CA PRO A 304 -1.53 -23.69 0.65
C PRO A 304 -1.22 -23.25 2.08
N TYR A 305 0.01 -23.43 2.53
CA TYR A 305 0.47 -23.06 3.86
C TYR A 305 1.77 -22.29 3.81
N VAL A 306 1.84 -21.22 4.58
CA VAL A 306 3.05 -20.44 4.83
C VAL A 306 3.17 -20.20 6.33
N GLU A 307 4.24 -20.72 6.91
CA GLU A 307 4.47 -20.65 8.35
C GLU A 307 4.57 -19.19 8.84
N ASP A 308 5.36 -18.40 8.14
CA ASP A 308 5.56 -16.99 8.45
C ASP A 308 5.21 -16.10 7.25
N VAL A 309 4.09 -15.39 7.31
CA VAL A 309 3.66 -14.46 6.23
C VAL A 309 4.52 -13.20 6.15
N PHE A 310 5.34 -12.93 7.17
CA PHE A 310 6.19 -11.74 7.28
C PHE A 310 7.66 -12.09 7.35
N THR A 311 8.50 -11.18 6.89
CA THR A 311 9.93 -11.21 7.17
C THR A 311 10.20 -10.57 8.53
N ILE A 312 10.81 -11.31 9.45
CA ILE A 312 11.21 -10.83 10.77
C ILE A 312 12.58 -11.39 11.17
N ASN A 313 13.38 -10.60 11.85
CA ASN A 313 14.61 -11.11 12.49
C ASN A 313 14.32 -11.63 13.91
N ARG A 314 15.25 -12.44 14.45
CA ARG A 314 15.07 -13.11 15.74
C ARG A 314 14.85 -12.13 16.90
N GLU A 315 15.58 -11.04 16.94
CA GLU A 315 15.46 -10.04 18.01
C GLU A 315 14.08 -9.40 18.08
N ARG A 316 13.54 -9.03 16.91
CA ARG A 316 12.16 -8.51 16.81
C ARG A 316 11.12 -9.57 17.14
N PHE A 317 11.38 -10.82 16.79
CA PHE A 317 10.50 -11.94 17.12
C PHE A 317 10.40 -12.12 18.62
N ASP A 318 11.53 -12.14 19.35
CA ASP A 318 11.58 -12.31 20.81
C ASP A 318 10.83 -11.16 21.52
N ILE A 319 11.00 -9.91 21.06
CA ILE A 319 10.22 -8.76 21.55
C ILE A 319 8.73 -8.97 21.29
N SER A 320 8.35 -9.40 20.09
CA SER A 320 6.96 -9.63 19.72
C SER A 320 6.31 -10.73 20.57
N GLN A 321 7.04 -11.80 20.88
CA GLN A 321 6.57 -12.85 21.78
C GLN A 321 6.30 -12.32 23.21
N ASN A 322 7.20 -11.50 23.74
CA ASN A 322 7.03 -10.89 25.07
C ASN A 322 5.81 -9.96 25.12
N ILE A 323 5.61 -9.15 24.07
CA ILE A 323 4.43 -8.31 23.93
C ILE A 323 3.16 -9.19 23.84
N LYS A 324 3.16 -10.22 23.01
CA LYS A 324 2.03 -11.17 22.90
C LYS A 324 1.69 -11.77 24.26
N LYS A 325 2.68 -12.27 25.00
CA LYS A 325 2.50 -12.83 26.34
C LYS A 325 1.90 -11.83 27.33
N SER A 326 2.25 -10.56 27.21
CA SER A 326 1.70 -9.48 28.06
C SER A 326 0.24 -9.18 27.77
N PHE A 327 -0.15 -9.16 26.48
CA PHE A 327 -1.51 -8.83 26.06
C PHE A 327 -2.43 -10.05 26.00
N ASP A 328 -1.93 -11.20 25.58
CA ASP A 328 -2.70 -12.44 25.35
C ASP A 328 -1.91 -13.68 25.78
N PRO A 329 -1.76 -13.91 27.09
CA PRO A 329 -0.97 -15.04 27.61
C PRO A 329 -1.53 -16.41 27.23
N LYS A 330 -2.84 -16.49 26.94
CA LYS A 330 -3.51 -17.74 26.52
C LYS A 330 -3.50 -17.95 25.01
N ARG A 331 -2.97 -16.99 24.24
CA ARG A 331 -2.88 -17.04 22.75
C ARG A 331 -4.22 -17.30 22.07
N ILE A 332 -5.30 -16.64 22.52
CA ILE A 332 -6.65 -16.79 21.97
C ILE A 332 -6.94 -15.81 20.82
N LEU A 333 -6.17 -14.71 20.68
CA LEU A 333 -6.36 -13.70 19.67
C LEU A 333 -5.50 -14.01 18.43
N ASN A 334 -6.13 -14.42 17.34
CA ASN A 334 -5.51 -14.70 16.05
C ASN A 334 -4.17 -15.49 16.14
N PRO A 335 -4.13 -16.66 16.81
CA PRO A 335 -2.90 -17.43 16.98
C PRO A 335 -2.33 -17.83 15.62
N GLY A 336 -1.00 -17.70 15.45
CA GLY A 336 -0.29 -18.06 14.21
C GLY A 336 -0.58 -17.14 13.01
N LYS A 337 -1.30 -16.03 13.19
CA LYS A 337 -1.67 -15.16 12.06
C LYS A 337 -0.47 -14.37 11.50
N MET A 338 0.53 -14.09 12.30
CA MET A 338 1.73 -13.36 11.90
C MET A 338 2.94 -14.28 11.76
N TYR A 339 3.23 -15.00 12.82
CA TYR A 339 4.38 -15.89 12.95
C TYR A 339 3.97 -17.13 13.73
N THR A 340 4.66 -18.23 13.50
CA THR A 340 4.54 -19.40 14.36
C THR A 340 4.91 -19.04 15.79
N GLY A 341 4.00 -19.29 16.72
CA GLY A 341 4.19 -18.99 18.14
C GLY A 341 3.73 -17.59 18.60
N ILE A 342 3.07 -16.81 17.75
CA ILE A 342 2.41 -15.54 18.13
C ILE A 342 0.91 -15.58 17.87
#